data_9058d27d8a5bc48e649f720d11a242a0
#
_entry.id   9058d27d8a5bc48e649f720d11a242a0
#
_cell.length_a   1.000
_cell.length_b   1.000
_cell.length_c   1.000
_cell.angle_alpha   90.00
_cell.angle_beta   90.00
_cell.angle_gamma   90.00
#
_symmetry.space_group_name_H-M   'P 1'
#
loop_
_entity.id
_entity.type
_entity.pdbx_description
1 polymer ?
#
loop_
_entity_poly.entity_id
_entity_poly.type
_entity_poly.pdbx_seq_one_letter_code
_entity_poly.pdbx_strand_id
1 'polypeptide(L)'
;MSGFVMRGKRSFFALAIIVAVTCLGSGIARADEREPVGHWKLAGDAKDSSANRLDTFNHCVLFAAKGPDGKTSVARFGGGSSLRVKTSPALRLGTGDFSIALWAHTSEKLDDDLGDLVTLYDAKKRVGFNLSLRNNTGVTTSQANTRQLQFGIDAGSEPKWTDEGRPGNTVLAFALAVHDGNLFAGTASNGKNEVGRIYRYDGLANWVDCGAPDKCNAISSLAVFEGKLYAASSKYRFAGSALPESDNPNLGGGIYRFEGEKLWTEVGRLPNTEAVGGMVVFKGRLYASSLFKPAGFFRYEADGKWTALAVPDGKRVESLGLFNGYLWATSYDGGRVYRYDGTAWKDFGQLGDNTQTYSFAIHRGRLCVGTWPSGKVFRLNEDKWEDLGRLGNELEVMGMLVHNGQLYAGTLPLAEVYRYDGGQTWTKTAQLDKTPDVKYRRAWTMAQYKGKLFCSTLPSGHVHSLEAGPCITHDRELASGWHHITAVKQGGTLRLHVDGKVVAESTRFDPAKFDLTTDEPMFIGAGAGNFFNGAMSDVRLYRRALNTEEIGQLQAAFKGKRDER
;
A
#
# COMPACT_ATOMS: atom_id res chain seq x y z
N MET A 1 -91.40 49.02 -3.33
CA MET A 1 -92.45 48.36 -4.14
C MET A 1 -91.93 47.02 -4.51
N SER A 2 -92.34 46.07 -3.76
CA SER A 2 -93.31 44.98 -4.07
C SER A 2 -92.92 44.19 -5.26
N GLY A 3 -92.59 42.91 -5.09
CA GLY A 3 -93.40 41.76 -5.31
C GLY A 3 -92.62 40.49 -5.26
N PHE A 4 -92.88 39.73 -4.35
CA PHE A 4 -93.23 38.32 -4.21
C PHE A 4 -93.34 37.49 -5.53
N VAL A 5 -92.78 36.26 -5.53
CA VAL A 5 -93.49 34.97 -5.62
C VAL A 5 -92.55 33.77 -5.84
N MET A 6 -92.46 32.96 -4.91
CA MET A 6 -92.67 31.48 -4.74
C MET A 6 -92.18 30.45 -5.77
N ARG A 7 -91.50 29.48 -5.25
CA ARG A 7 -91.60 27.98 -5.34
C ARG A 7 -91.29 27.25 -6.62
N GLY A 8 -90.41 26.28 -6.41
CA GLY A 8 -90.32 25.06 -7.22
C GLY A 8 -89.21 24.15 -6.84
N LYS A 9 -89.42 23.25 -5.87
CA LYS A 9 -88.52 22.13 -5.59
C LYS A 9 -88.57 21.11 -6.70
N ARG A 10 -87.45 20.79 -7.34
CA ARG A 10 -87.23 19.50 -8.02
C ARG A 10 -85.93 18.88 -7.61
N SER A 11 -86.06 17.73 -6.93
CA SER A 11 -84.98 16.80 -6.57
C SER A 11 -84.45 16.14 -7.83
N PHE A 12 -83.14 16.25 -8.06
CA PHE A 12 -82.44 15.40 -8.99
C PHE A 12 -81.52 14.49 -8.20
N PHE A 13 -81.77 13.19 -8.29
CA PHE A 13 -80.88 12.14 -7.87
C PHE A 13 -79.70 12.12 -8.84
N ALA A 14 -78.51 12.46 -8.37
CA ALA A 14 -77.26 12.27 -9.10
C ALA A 14 -76.68 10.90 -8.66
N LEU A 15 -76.69 9.98 -9.59
CA LEU A 15 -76.06 8.66 -9.48
C LEU A 15 -74.52 8.86 -9.56
N ALA A 16 -73.81 8.77 -8.43
CA ALA A 16 -72.37 8.81 -8.40
C ALA A 16 -71.81 7.45 -8.83
N ILE A 17 -71.27 7.37 -10.04
CA ILE A 17 -70.47 6.25 -10.52
C ILE A 17 -69.07 6.37 -9.90
N ILE A 18 -68.76 5.55 -8.89
CA ILE A 18 -67.42 5.37 -8.36
C ILE A 18 -66.63 4.52 -9.36
N VAL A 19 -65.79 5.14 -10.18
CA VAL A 19 -64.77 4.43 -10.96
C VAL A 19 -63.61 4.12 -9.99
N ALA A 20 -63.54 2.89 -9.55
CA ALA A 20 -62.37 2.36 -8.81
C ALA A 20 -61.21 2.23 -9.82
N VAL A 21 -60.32 3.24 -9.87
CA VAL A 21 -59.04 3.12 -10.55
C VAL A 21 -58.15 2.25 -9.67
N THR A 22 -58.08 0.97 -9.97
CA THR A 22 -57.03 0.07 -9.43
C THR A 22 -55.72 0.50 -10.06
N CYS A 23 -54.97 1.38 -9.36
CA CYS A 23 -53.55 1.54 -9.60
C CYS A 23 -52.86 0.20 -9.27
N LEU A 24 -52.61 -0.57 -10.35
CA LEU A 24 -51.57 -1.60 -10.30
C LEU A 24 -50.24 -0.88 -10.15
N GLY A 25 -49.92 -0.51 -8.92
CA GLY A 25 -48.56 -0.14 -8.53
C GLY A 25 -47.69 -1.37 -8.78
N SER A 26 -46.90 -1.31 -9.87
CA SER A 26 -45.75 -2.19 -10.01
C SER A 26 -44.85 -1.93 -8.79
N GLY A 27 -45.06 -2.70 -7.72
CA GLY A 27 -44.19 -2.76 -6.58
C GLY A 27 -42.85 -3.26 -7.07
N ILE A 28 -41.95 -2.33 -7.40
CA ILE A 28 -40.52 -2.63 -7.38
C ILE A 28 -40.30 -3.05 -5.93
N ALA A 29 -40.17 -4.36 -5.70
CA ALA A 29 -39.76 -4.87 -4.41
C ALA A 29 -38.48 -4.12 -4.03
N ARG A 30 -38.55 -3.23 -3.04
CA ARG A 30 -37.35 -2.67 -2.42
C ARG A 30 -36.56 -3.87 -1.92
N ALA A 31 -35.40 -4.11 -2.53
CA ALA A 31 -34.46 -5.07 -2.01
C ALA A 31 -34.30 -4.78 -0.51
N ASP A 32 -34.41 -5.82 0.32
CA ASP A 32 -34.23 -5.67 1.76
C ASP A 32 -32.85 -5.04 1.96
N GLU A 33 -32.81 -3.81 2.49
CA GLU A 33 -31.58 -3.06 2.71
C GLU A 33 -30.59 -3.79 3.62
N ARG A 34 -31.05 -4.86 4.28
CA ARG A 34 -30.22 -5.74 5.14
C ARG A 34 -29.34 -6.68 4.32
N GLU A 35 -29.78 -7.08 3.12
CA GLU A 35 -29.06 -8.03 2.28
C GLU A 35 -27.88 -7.37 1.53
N PRO A 36 -26.80 -8.14 1.24
CA PRO A 36 -25.68 -7.62 0.47
C PRO A 36 -26.08 -7.33 -0.98
N VAL A 37 -25.54 -6.28 -1.53
CA VAL A 37 -25.67 -5.92 -2.96
C VAL A 37 -24.96 -6.95 -3.84
N GLY A 38 -23.85 -7.50 -3.38
CA GLY A 38 -23.13 -8.59 -4.01
C GLY A 38 -22.60 -9.55 -2.95
N HIS A 39 -22.70 -10.86 -3.21
CA HIS A 39 -22.26 -11.91 -2.30
C HIS A 39 -21.61 -13.06 -3.06
N TRP A 40 -20.30 -13.03 -3.17
CA TRP A 40 -19.47 -14.06 -3.79
C TRP A 40 -18.95 -15.00 -2.70
N LYS A 41 -19.59 -16.15 -2.54
CA LYS A 41 -19.19 -17.16 -1.52
C LYS A 41 -17.78 -17.67 -1.79
N LEU A 42 -17.37 -17.70 -3.05
CA LEU A 42 -16.09 -18.21 -3.53
C LEU A 42 -15.84 -19.67 -3.07
N ALA A 43 -16.91 -20.43 -2.94
CA ALA A 43 -16.92 -21.82 -2.49
C ALA A 43 -17.15 -22.76 -3.69
N GLY A 44 -16.07 -23.03 -4.45
CA GLY A 44 -16.10 -23.85 -5.66
C GLY A 44 -16.45 -23.09 -6.94
N ASP A 45 -17.02 -21.89 -6.85
CA ASP A 45 -17.29 -21.03 -8.00
C ASP A 45 -17.18 -19.52 -7.62
N ALA A 46 -17.32 -18.66 -8.64
CA ALA A 46 -17.29 -17.20 -8.49
C ALA A 46 -18.64 -16.54 -8.76
N LYS A 47 -19.75 -17.27 -8.57
CA LYS A 47 -21.09 -16.74 -8.80
C LYS A 47 -21.52 -15.82 -7.65
N ASP A 48 -22.26 -14.78 -8.01
CA ASP A 48 -22.95 -13.93 -7.05
C ASP A 48 -24.24 -14.62 -6.58
N SER A 49 -24.38 -14.81 -5.28
CA SER A 49 -25.58 -15.38 -4.66
C SER A 49 -26.58 -14.32 -4.17
N SER A 50 -26.29 -13.03 -4.38
CA SER A 50 -27.23 -11.93 -4.09
C SER A 50 -28.38 -11.87 -5.11
N ALA A 51 -29.42 -11.10 -4.79
CA ALA A 51 -30.54 -10.84 -5.70
C ALA A 51 -30.12 -10.12 -6.99
N ASN A 52 -28.99 -9.37 -6.97
CA ASN A 52 -28.51 -8.59 -8.11
C ASN A 52 -27.78 -9.43 -9.16
N ARG A 53 -27.34 -10.64 -8.83
CA ARG A 53 -26.63 -11.58 -9.72
C ARG A 53 -25.49 -10.89 -10.49
N LEU A 54 -24.59 -10.26 -9.73
CA LEU A 54 -23.40 -9.58 -10.23
C LEU A 54 -22.32 -10.60 -10.60
N ASP A 55 -22.54 -11.29 -11.71
CA ASP A 55 -21.64 -12.33 -12.20
C ASP A 55 -20.22 -11.80 -12.43
N THR A 56 -19.24 -12.68 -12.28
CA THR A 56 -17.83 -12.36 -12.45
C THR A 56 -17.24 -13.01 -13.69
N PHE A 57 -16.25 -12.31 -14.27
CA PHE A 57 -15.32 -12.93 -15.21
C PHE A 57 -14.12 -13.43 -14.41
N ASN A 58 -13.92 -14.73 -14.42
CA ASN A 58 -12.78 -15.37 -13.75
C ASN A 58 -11.54 -15.30 -14.64
N HIS A 59 -10.51 -14.59 -14.16
CA HIS A 59 -9.20 -14.57 -14.76
C HIS A 59 -8.24 -15.43 -13.90
N CYS A 60 -8.09 -16.70 -14.26
CA CYS A 60 -7.15 -17.65 -13.66
C CYS A 60 -7.25 -17.87 -12.14
N VAL A 61 -8.37 -17.54 -11.50
CA VAL A 61 -8.61 -17.90 -10.09
C VAL A 61 -8.99 -19.37 -9.99
N LEU A 62 -8.30 -20.09 -9.11
CA LEU A 62 -8.52 -21.53 -8.88
C LEU A 62 -9.31 -21.73 -7.59
N PHE A 63 -10.20 -22.72 -7.55
CA PHE A 63 -10.97 -23.08 -6.35
C PHE A 63 -10.36 -24.34 -5.72
N ALA A 64 -9.16 -24.19 -5.16
CA ALA A 64 -8.33 -25.28 -4.64
C ALA A 64 -7.77 -25.04 -3.23
N ALA A 65 -7.94 -23.84 -2.66
CA ALA A 65 -7.51 -23.55 -1.29
C ALA A 65 -8.54 -24.10 -0.28
N LYS A 66 -8.07 -24.46 0.91
CA LYS A 66 -8.96 -24.81 2.04
C LYS A 66 -9.47 -23.55 2.71
N GLY A 67 -10.78 -23.45 2.88
CA GLY A 67 -11.45 -22.33 3.53
C GLY A 67 -11.18 -22.22 5.03
N PRO A 68 -11.73 -21.20 5.70
CA PRO A 68 -11.57 -20.99 7.14
C PRO A 68 -12.09 -22.17 8.00
N ASP A 69 -13.03 -22.94 7.46
CA ASP A 69 -13.56 -24.18 8.08
C ASP A 69 -12.64 -25.40 7.90
N GLY A 70 -11.54 -25.25 7.15
CA GLY A 70 -10.59 -26.32 6.83
C GLY A 70 -11.10 -27.37 5.84
N LYS A 71 -12.34 -27.25 5.33
CA LYS A 71 -13.03 -28.26 4.51
C LYS A 71 -13.45 -27.75 3.15
N THR A 72 -14.11 -26.59 3.11
CA THR A 72 -14.63 -26.00 1.87
C THR A 72 -13.50 -25.62 0.93
N SER A 73 -13.62 -25.97 -0.36
CA SER A 73 -12.70 -25.46 -1.39
C SER A 73 -13.06 -24.03 -1.72
N VAL A 74 -12.10 -23.12 -1.58
CA VAL A 74 -12.29 -21.68 -1.80
C VAL A 74 -11.32 -21.13 -2.83
N ALA A 75 -11.54 -19.88 -3.24
CA ALA A 75 -10.73 -19.19 -4.25
C ALA A 75 -9.29 -19.02 -3.79
N ARG A 76 -8.34 -19.44 -4.63
CA ARG A 76 -6.90 -19.21 -4.53
C ARG A 76 -6.48 -18.19 -5.59
N PHE A 77 -5.89 -17.09 -5.14
CA PHE A 77 -5.34 -16.02 -5.96
C PHE A 77 -3.82 -16.09 -5.97
N GLY A 78 -3.22 -15.61 -7.05
CA GLY A 78 -1.78 -15.50 -7.24
C GLY A 78 -1.42 -15.37 -8.70
N GLY A 79 -0.20 -14.88 -8.99
CA GLY A 79 0.33 -14.86 -10.35
C GLY A 79 -0.49 -14.07 -11.37
N GLY A 80 -1.16 -13.00 -10.96
CA GLY A 80 -1.98 -12.18 -11.86
C GLY A 80 -3.45 -12.58 -11.95
N SER A 81 -3.93 -13.49 -11.09
CA SER A 81 -5.33 -13.92 -11.10
C SER A 81 -6.27 -12.91 -10.42
N SER A 82 -7.49 -12.79 -10.94
CA SER A 82 -8.52 -11.89 -10.38
C SER A 82 -9.92 -12.28 -10.83
N LEU A 83 -10.93 -11.75 -10.13
CA LEU A 83 -12.32 -11.78 -10.57
C LEU A 83 -12.74 -10.35 -10.92
N ARG A 84 -13.22 -10.15 -12.13
CA ARG A 84 -13.81 -8.88 -12.58
C ARG A 84 -15.32 -8.98 -12.50
N VAL A 85 -15.94 -8.21 -11.60
CA VAL A 85 -17.38 -8.16 -11.43
C VAL A 85 -17.99 -7.37 -12.59
N LYS A 86 -19.10 -7.87 -13.13
CA LYS A 86 -19.84 -7.16 -14.19
C LYS A 86 -20.32 -5.80 -13.69
N THR A 87 -20.14 -4.77 -14.51
CA THR A 87 -20.65 -3.41 -14.20
C THR A 87 -22.16 -3.41 -14.02
N SER A 88 -22.63 -2.68 -13.01
CA SER A 88 -24.05 -2.62 -12.66
C SER A 88 -24.36 -1.30 -11.93
N PRO A 89 -25.56 -0.72 -12.14
CA PRO A 89 -26.01 0.41 -11.33
C PRO A 89 -26.03 0.11 -9.81
N ALA A 90 -26.16 -1.16 -9.42
CA ALA A 90 -26.11 -1.59 -8.02
C ALA A 90 -24.74 -1.32 -7.36
N LEU A 91 -23.65 -1.21 -8.14
CA LEU A 91 -22.31 -0.91 -7.66
C LEU A 91 -22.04 0.62 -7.54
N ARG A 92 -22.95 1.49 -7.97
CA ARG A 92 -22.80 2.94 -7.84
C ARG A 92 -23.06 3.34 -6.40
N LEU A 93 -22.00 3.55 -5.62
CA LEU A 93 -22.07 3.80 -4.16
C LEU A 93 -22.54 5.21 -3.81
N GLY A 94 -22.31 6.19 -4.68
CA GLY A 94 -22.64 7.59 -4.40
C GLY A 94 -21.89 8.13 -3.18
N THR A 95 -22.55 9.03 -2.44
CA THR A 95 -22.08 9.55 -1.15
C THR A 95 -22.49 8.67 0.04
N GLY A 96 -23.25 7.59 -0.22
CA GLY A 96 -23.88 6.73 0.79
C GLY A 96 -22.88 5.92 1.61
N ASP A 97 -23.40 5.30 2.67
CA ASP A 97 -22.66 4.35 3.47
C ASP A 97 -22.50 3.01 2.75
N PHE A 98 -21.40 2.33 3.00
CA PHE A 98 -21.19 0.99 2.47
C PHE A 98 -20.25 0.17 3.36
N SER A 99 -20.29 -1.14 3.17
CA SER A 99 -19.38 -2.06 3.86
C SER A 99 -18.92 -3.17 2.93
N ILE A 100 -17.67 -3.59 3.10
CA ILE A 100 -17.08 -4.74 2.43
C ILE A 100 -16.67 -5.70 3.53
N ALA A 101 -17.11 -6.95 3.45
CA ALA A 101 -16.72 -8.02 4.38
C ALA A 101 -16.20 -9.23 3.62
N LEU A 102 -15.12 -9.84 4.10
CA LEU A 102 -14.52 -11.02 3.45
C LEU A 102 -13.65 -11.81 4.43
N TRP A 103 -13.36 -13.05 4.07
CA TRP A 103 -12.27 -13.82 4.65
C TRP A 103 -11.08 -13.79 3.70
N ALA A 104 -9.89 -13.47 4.24
CA ALA A 104 -8.63 -13.51 3.52
C ALA A 104 -7.60 -14.37 4.25
N HIS A 105 -6.82 -15.12 3.49
CA HIS A 105 -5.71 -15.94 3.99
C HIS A 105 -4.42 -15.55 3.31
N THR A 106 -3.37 -15.39 4.10
CA THR A 106 -2.02 -15.15 3.59
C THR A 106 -1.04 -16.18 4.10
N SER A 107 -0.03 -16.50 3.28
CA SER A 107 1.07 -17.38 3.67
C SER A 107 1.94 -16.75 4.74
N GLU A 108 2.56 -17.56 5.59
CA GLU A 108 3.59 -17.13 6.52
C GLU A 108 4.84 -16.62 5.78
N LYS A 109 5.26 -17.34 4.74
CA LYS A 109 6.46 -17.01 3.96
C LYS A 109 6.09 -16.07 2.82
N LEU A 110 6.50 -14.80 2.93
CA LEU A 110 6.28 -13.81 1.90
C LEU A 110 7.34 -13.90 0.81
N ASP A 111 6.88 -13.85 -0.44
CA ASP A 111 7.72 -13.78 -1.64
C ASP A 111 7.12 -12.82 -2.68
N ASP A 112 6.13 -12.00 -2.24
CA ASP A 112 5.44 -11.02 -3.10
C ASP A 112 4.90 -9.85 -2.24
N ASP A 113 4.48 -8.76 -2.90
CA ASP A 113 3.48 -7.86 -2.34
C ASP A 113 2.14 -8.60 -2.29
N LEU A 114 1.46 -8.52 -1.17
CA LEU A 114 0.22 -9.29 -0.95
C LEU A 114 -0.93 -8.85 -1.85
N GLY A 115 -1.03 -7.55 -2.15
CA GLY A 115 -1.87 -7.01 -3.19
C GLY A 115 -3.28 -6.56 -2.76
N ASP A 116 -4.11 -6.27 -3.76
CA ASP A 116 -5.44 -5.70 -3.57
C ASP A 116 -6.49 -6.78 -3.34
N LEU A 117 -7.30 -6.61 -2.28
CA LEU A 117 -8.37 -7.54 -1.92
C LEU A 117 -9.66 -7.25 -2.71
N VAL A 118 -10.19 -6.04 -2.57
CA VAL A 118 -11.38 -5.59 -3.30
C VAL A 118 -11.22 -4.13 -3.69
N THR A 119 -11.45 -3.84 -4.97
CA THR A 119 -11.28 -2.49 -5.52
C THR A 119 -12.41 -2.15 -6.47
N LEU A 120 -12.98 -0.98 -6.31
CA LEU A 120 -13.86 -0.32 -7.28
C LEU A 120 -13.32 1.09 -7.45
N TYR A 121 -12.50 1.32 -8.48
CA TYR A 121 -11.75 2.57 -8.58
C TYR A 121 -11.46 2.97 -10.03
N ASP A 122 -11.93 4.16 -10.41
CA ASP A 122 -11.56 4.83 -11.65
C ASP A 122 -10.27 5.61 -11.42
N ALA A 123 -9.16 5.05 -11.87
CA ALA A 123 -7.85 5.67 -11.65
C ALA A 123 -7.64 6.96 -12.45
N LYS A 124 -8.38 7.16 -13.55
CA LYS A 124 -8.29 8.38 -14.36
C LYS A 124 -9.02 9.55 -13.68
N LYS A 125 -10.22 9.29 -13.15
CA LYS A 125 -11.00 10.29 -12.40
C LYS A 125 -10.61 10.34 -10.93
N ARG A 126 -9.91 9.31 -10.43
CA ARG A 126 -9.57 9.10 -9.03
C ARG A 126 -10.82 8.99 -8.15
N VAL A 127 -11.77 8.13 -8.56
CA VAL A 127 -13.07 7.97 -7.90
C VAL A 127 -13.29 6.52 -7.52
N GLY A 128 -13.60 6.27 -6.26
CA GLY A 128 -13.93 4.94 -5.76
C GLY A 128 -13.26 4.56 -4.46
N PHE A 129 -13.06 3.25 -4.24
CA PHE A 129 -12.42 2.72 -3.03
C PHE A 129 -11.37 1.65 -3.36
N ASN A 130 -10.43 1.49 -2.42
CA ASN A 130 -9.40 0.45 -2.43
C ASN A 130 -9.32 -0.22 -1.05
N LEU A 131 -9.46 -1.55 -1.00
CA LEU A 131 -9.15 -2.38 0.16
C LEU A 131 -7.99 -3.29 -0.21
N SER A 132 -6.85 -3.15 0.48
CA SER A 132 -5.58 -3.73 0.07
C SER A 132 -4.80 -4.27 1.26
N LEU A 133 -3.95 -5.25 1.01
CA LEU A 133 -2.96 -5.75 1.96
C LEU A 133 -1.57 -5.57 1.35
N ARG A 134 -0.73 -4.72 1.96
CA ARG A 134 0.54 -4.27 1.40
C ARG A 134 1.75 -4.88 2.08
N ASN A 135 2.76 -5.18 1.26
CA ASN A 135 4.10 -5.53 1.68
C ASN A 135 5.10 -4.74 0.83
N ASN A 136 5.24 -3.43 1.13
CA ASN A 136 6.05 -2.51 0.34
C ASN A 136 7.54 -2.76 0.57
N THR A 137 8.20 -3.39 -0.39
CA THR A 137 9.62 -3.74 -0.36
C THR A 137 10.39 -2.99 -1.43
N GLY A 138 11.70 -2.75 -1.19
CA GLY A 138 12.55 -2.05 -2.15
C GLY A 138 12.16 -0.58 -2.36
N VAL A 139 11.52 0.03 -1.37
CA VAL A 139 11.27 1.48 -1.36
C VAL A 139 12.59 2.14 -0.97
N THR A 140 13.39 2.47 -1.97
CA THR A 140 14.84 2.67 -1.86
C THR A 140 15.52 1.47 -1.20
N THR A 141 16.03 1.59 0.00
CA THR A 141 16.77 0.55 0.72
C THR A 141 15.95 -0.22 1.76
N SER A 142 14.66 0.11 1.93
CA SER A 142 13.86 -0.40 3.06
C SER A 142 12.68 -1.27 2.63
N GLN A 143 12.28 -2.15 3.54
CA GLN A 143 10.95 -2.74 3.59
C GLN A 143 10.05 -1.82 4.41
N ALA A 144 9.37 -0.89 3.72
CA ALA A 144 8.67 0.21 4.35
C ALA A 144 7.40 -0.21 5.11
N ASN A 145 6.68 -1.18 4.58
CA ASN A 145 5.47 -1.73 5.19
C ASN A 145 5.48 -3.25 5.08
N THR A 146 5.02 -3.93 6.13
CA THR A 146 4.92 -5.39 6.19
C THR A 146 3.49 -5.78 6.54
N ARG A 147 2.83 -6.58 5.68
CA ARG A 147 1.47 -7.11 5.88
C ARG A 147 0.46 -6.05 6.36
N GLN A 148 0.55 -4.84 5.85
CA GLN A 148 -0.26 -3.71 6.28
C GLN A 148 -1.61 -3.69 5.56
N LEU A 149 -2.71 -3.76 6.31
CA LEU A 149 -4.06 -3.61 5.77
C LEU A 149 -4.38 -2.13 5.57
N GLN A 150 -4.92 -1.78 4.39
CA GLN A 150 -5.30 -0.43 4.00
C GLN A 150 -6.73 -0.40 3.48
N PHE A 151 -7.50 0.62 3.87
CA PHE A 151 -8.78 0.96 3.26
C PHE A 151 -8.84 2.46 2.98
N GLY A 152 -9.13 2.83 1.75
CA GLY A 152 -9.22 4.23 1.36
C GLY A 152 -10.29 4.48 0.30
N ILE A 153 -10.76 5.72 0.27
CA ILE A 153 -11.69 6.25 -0.72
C ILE A 153 -11.10 7.52 -1.35
N ASP A 154 -11.45 7.79 -2.59
CA ASP A 154 -11.10 9.05 -3.24
C ASP A 154 -12.25 9.50 -4.16
N ALA A 155 -12.38 10.80 -4.34
CA ALA A 155 -13.31 11.45 -5.27
C ALA A 155 -12.63 12.64 -5.97
N GLY A 156 -11.41 12.42 -6.45
CA GLY A 156 -10.59 13.43 -7.09
C GLY A 156 -9.93 14.41 -6.11
N SER A 157 -9.67 13.98 -4.88
CA SER A 157 -9.10 14.82 -3.82
C SER A 157 -7.75 15.41 -4.24
N GLU A 158 -7.56 16.71 -4.01
CA GLU A 158 -6.25 17.34 -4.21
C GLU A 158 -5.26 16.89 -3.14
N PRO A 159 -4.03 16.52 -3.53
CA PRO A 159 -2.99 16.12 -2.60
C PRO A 159 -2.63 17.24 -1.64
N LYS A 160 -2.66 16.95 -0.33
CA LYS A 160 -2.27 17.92 0.71
C LYS A 160 -1.03 17.41 1.42
N TRP A 161 0.08 18.16 1.31
CA TRP A 161 1.33 17.89 1.99
C TRP A 161 1.42 18.65 3.31
N THR A 162 1.93 17.98 4.34
CA THR A 162 2.20 18.54 5.67
C THR A 162 3.62 18.21 6.07
N ASP A 163 4.35 19.18 6.61
CA ASP A 163 5.67 18.96 7.20
C ASP A 163 5.52 18.30 8.57
N GLU A 164 6.04 17.11 8.73
CA GLU A 164 6.00 16.31 9.96
C GLU A 164 7.31 16.40 10.75
N GLY A 165 8.08 17.45 10.49
CA GLY A 165 9.28 17.78 11.22
C GLY A 165 10.51 17.00 10.79
N ARG A 166 11.59 17.22 11.53
CA ARG A 166 12.92 16.70 11.29
C ARG A 166 13.31 15.76 12.44
N PRO A 167 13.66 14.48 12.16
CA PRO A 167 14.14 13.58 13.21
C PRO A 167 15.51 14.02 13.74
N GLY A 168 15.55 14.67 14.91
CA GLY A 168 16.76 15.20 15.49
C GLY A 168 17.46 16.25 14.61
N ASN A 169 18.78 16.13 14.49
CA ASN A 169 19.60 17.06 13.68
C ASN A 169 20.10 16.42 12.37
N THR A 170 19.35 15.47 11.83
CA THR A 170 19.73 14.72 10.62
C THR A 170 19.66 15.56 9.35
N VAL A 171 20.47 15.21 8.35
CA VAL A 171 20.34 15.78 6.99
C VAL A 171 19.47 14.90 6.08
N LEU A 172 19.20 13.69 6.52
CA LEU A 172 18.39 12.72 5.77
C LEU A 172 17.74 11.71 6.71
N ALA A 173 16.43 11.54 6.64
CA ALA A 173 15.78 10.31 7.08
C ALA A 173 15.95 9.28 5.95
N PHE A 174 16.97 8.43 6.05
CA PHE A 174 17.44 7.55 5.00
C PHE A 174 16.48 6.39 4.73
N ALA A 175 15.93 5.84 5.80
CA ALA A 175 15.03 4.70 5.78
C ALA A 175 13.74 5.01 6.55
N LEU A 176 12.59 4.57 6.04
CA LEU A 176 11.32 4.60 6.75
C LEU A 176 10.75 3.19 6.81
N ALA A 177 10.24 2.79 7.97
CA ALA A 177 9.53 1.52 8.14
C ALA A 177 8.46 1.61 9.23
N VAL A 178 7.35 0.91 9.01
CA VAL A 178 6.27 0.78 10.00
C VAL A 178 6.40 -0.55 10.72
N HIS A 179 6.41 -0.49 12.04
CA HIS A 179 6.49 -1.66 12.90
C HIS A 179 5.69 -1.44 14.19
N ASP A 180 4.90 -2.42 14.57
CA ASP A 180 4.10 -2.47 15.80
C ASP A 180 3.31 -1.18 16.08
N GLY A 181 2.64 -0.64 15.05
CA GLY A 181 1.80 0.56 15.15
C GLY A 181 2.57 1.89 15.13
N ASN A 182 3.88 1.88 14.85
CA ASN A 182 4.73 3.06 14.86
C ASN A 182 5.50 3.21 13.54
N LEU A 183 5.74 4.46 13.13
CA LEU A 183 6.65 4.80 12.04
C LEU A 183 8.03 5.08 12.60
N PHE A 184 9.04 4.37 12.08
CA PHE A 184 10.45 4.56 12.41
C PHE A 184 11.22 5.16 11.24
N ALA A 185 12.19 6.02 11.56
CA ALA A 185 13.12 6.62 10.62
C ALA A 185 14.56 6.26 11.01
N GLY A 186 15.29 5.59 10.12
CA GLY A 186 16.75 5.49 10.17
C GLY A 186 17.36 6.72 9.52
N THR A 187 18.33 7.38 10.18
CA THR A 187 18.81 8.69 9.77
C THR A 187 20.27 8.70 9.36
N ALA A 188 20.66 9.72 8.61
CA ALA A 188 22.05 10.01 8.27
C ALA A 188 22.42 11.47 8.63
N SER A 189 23.60 11.65 9.18
CA SER A 189 24.15 12.93 9.63
C SER A 189 25.55 13.15 9.06
N ASN A 190 25.93 14.40 8.77
CA ASN A 190 27.22 14.73 8.17
C ASN A 190 28.19 15.49 9.10
N GLY A 191 27.80 15.76 10.34
CA GLY A 191 28.66 16.39 11.34
C GLY A 191 29.78 15.47 11.84
N LYS A 192 30.84 16.09 12.37
CA LYS A 192 32.10 15.41 12.72
C LYS A 192 31.95 14.21 13.67
N ASN A 193 31.13 14.34 14.67
CA ASN A 193 30.92 13.29 15.69
C ASN A 193 29.47 12.80 15.68
N GLU A 194 28.71 13.14 14.64
CA GLU A 194 27.33 12.72 14.52
C GLU A 194 27.23 11.30 14.00
N VAL A 195 26.29 10.56 14.56
CA VAL A 195 26.03 9.17 14.23
C VAL A 195 24.63 9.00 13.67
N GLY A 196 24.44 7.97 12.85
CA GLY A 196 23.13 7.53 12.41
C GLY A 196 22.31 7.07 13.60
N ARG A 197 21.05 7.52 13.67
CA ARG A 197 20.12 7.19 14.75
C ARG A 197 18.83 6.64 14.19
N ILE A 198 18.07 6.01 15.05
CA ILE A 198 16.69 5.66 14.77
C ILE A 198 15.77 6.56 15.59
N TYR A 199 14.74 7.07 14.94
CA TYR A 199 13.68 7.86 15.58
C TYR A 199 12.32 7.22 15.33
N ARG A 200 11.42 7.35 16.29
CA ARG A 200 10.02 6.99 16.18
C ARG A 200 9.17 8.25 16.07
N TYR A 201 8.28 8.29 15.10
CA TYR A 201 7.32 9.39 14.97
C TYR A 201 6.22 9.31 16.03
N ASP A 202 6.00 10.40 16.75
CA ASP A 202 5.04 10.49 17.86
C ASP A 202 3.86 11.44 17.55
N GLY A 203 3.78 11.93 16.30
CA GLY A 203 2.77 12.89 15.86
C GLY A 203 3.18 14.35 16.05
N LEU A 204 2.44 15.28 15.40
CA LEU A 204 2.64 16.72 15.52
C LEU A 204 4.11 17.18 15.36
N ALA A 205 4.76 16.66 14.32
CA ALA A 205 6.17 16.93 14.00
C ALA A 205 7.17 16.53 15.11
N ASN A 206 6.77 15.66 16.03
CA ASN A 206 7.62 15.17 17.12
C ASN A 206 8.25 13.80 16.78
N TRP A 207 9.55 13.67 17.03
CA TRP A 207 10.33 12.45 16.79
C TRP A 207 11.08 12.06 18.06
N VAL A 208 10.80 10.87 18.58
CA VAL A 208 11.42 10.30 19.79
C VAL A 208 12.67 9.54 19.38
N ASP A 209 13.80 9.88 19.99
CA ASP A 209 15.09 9.20 19.81
C ASP A 209 15.04 7.77 20.37
N CYS A 210 15.21 6.78 19.50
CA CYS A 210 15.28 5.35 19.81
C CYS A 210 16.73 4.80 19.81
N GLY A 211 17.73 5.67 19.86
CA GLY A 211 19.14 5.30 20.01
C GLY A 211 19.95 5.25 18.71
N ALA A 212 21.24 5.02 18.90
CA ALA A 212 22.22 4.84 17.85
C ALA A 212 22.88 3.46 18.05
N PRO A 213 22.51 2.45 17.28
CA PRO A 213 23.06 1.10 17.47
C PRO A 213 24.52 0.97 17.06
N ASP A 214 25.01 1.86 16.18
CA ASP A 214 26.39 1.87 15.68
C ASP A 214 27.01 3.28 15.81
N LYS A 215 28.32 3.36 15.58
CA LYS A 215 29.09 4.62 15.62
C LYS A 215 29.22 5.29 14.25
N CYS A 216 28.79 4.65 13.16
CA CYS A 216 28.80 5.20 11.82
C CYS A 216 27.79 6.32 11.62
N ASN A 217 27.88 7.05 10.49
CA ASN A 217 27.08 8.25 10.26
C ASN A 217 25.67 8.02 9.73
N ALA A 218 25.29 6.75 9.45
CA ALA A 218 23.96 6.48 8.89
C ALA A 218 23.36 5.14 9.34
N ILE A 219 22.03 5.12 9.42
CA ILE A 219 21.18 3.93 9.42
C ILE A 219 20.43 3.93 8.09
N SER A 220 20.86 3.08 7.18
CA SER A 220 20.47 3.15 5.76
C SER A 220 19.31 2.26 5.37
N SER A 221 18.97 1.25 6.17
CA SER A 221 17.89 0.32 5.86
C SER A 221 17.16 -0.14 7.11
N LEU A 222 15.86 -0.34 6.97
CA LEU A 222 14.98 -0.90 7.99
C LEU A 222 14.16 -2.03 7.37
N ALA A 223 13.93 -3.11 8.13
CA ALA A 223 13.06 -4.22 7.75
C ALA A 223 12.42 -4.86 8.99
N VAL A 224 11.25 -5.49 8.81
CA VAL A 224 10.60 -6.28 9.87
C VAL A 224 10.79 -7.75 9.57
N PHE A 225 11.43 -8.47 10.48
CA PHE A 225 11.68 -9.90 10.37
C PHE A 225 11.32 -10.59 11.69
N GLU A 226 10.55 -11.67 11.61
CA GLU A 226 10.04 -12.43 12.76
C GLU A 226 9.40 -11.54 13.85
N GLY A 227 8.58 -10.55 13.41
CA GLY A 227 7.88 -9.62 14.29
C GLY A 227 8.79 -8.65 15.05
N LYS A 228 10.04 -8.44 14.61
CA LYS A 228 10.99 -7.49 15.17
C LYS A 228 11.51 -6.53 14.12
N LEU A 229 11.79 -5.28 14.51
CA LEU A 229 12.42 -4.29 13.66
C LEU A 229 13.94 -4.53 13.62
N TYR A 230 14.49 -4.56 12.42
CA TYR A 230 15.93 -4.63 12.14
C TYR A 230 16.40 -3.35 11.48
N ALA A 231 17.59 -2.90 11.84
CA ALA A 231 18.23 -1.70 11.31
C ALA A 231 19.64 -2.04 10.80
N ALA A 232 20.02 -1.44 9.68
CA ALA A 232 21.34 -1.62 9.09
C ALA A 232 22.16 -0.34 9.13
N SER A 233 23.42 -0.45 9.53
CA SER A 233 24.36 0.66 9.69
C SER A 233 25.24 0.88 8.45
N SER A 234 25.60 2.13 8.18
CA SER A 234 26.35 2.51 6.98
C SER A 234 27.28 3.70 7.22
N LYS A 235 28.47 3.63 6.65
CA LYS A 235 29.25 4.82 6.35
C LYS A 235 28.73 5.41 5.04
N TYR A 236 27.80 6.36 5.12
CA TYR A 236 27.24 6.99 3.94
C TYR A 236 28.15 8.14 3.45
N ARG A 237 28.43 8.15 2.15
CA ARG A 237 29.30 9.11 1.48
C ARG A 237 28.48 10.23 0.85
N PHE A 238 28.47 11.41 1.47
CA PHE A 238 27.64 12.53 1.06
C PHE A 238 28.13 13.24 -0.21
N ALA A 239 29.39 13.08 -0.61
CA ALA A 239 29.91 13.70 -1.84
C ALA A 239 29.08 13.33 -3.08
N GLY A 240 28.55 12.11 -3.16
CA GLY A 240 27.58 11.71 -4.20
C GLY A 240 26.27 12.46 -4.18
N SER A 241 25.93 13.12 -3.06
CA SER A 241 24.75 13.96 -2.88
C SER A 241 25.05 15.46 -2.98
N ALA A 242 26.29 15.81 -3.40
CA ALA A 242 26.78 17.20 -3.49
C ALA A 242 26.74 17.95 -2.14
N LEU A 243 26.92 17.23 -1.05
CA LEU A 243 27.11 17.75 0.29
C LEU A 243 28.54 17.51 0.77
N PRO A 244 29.02 18.25 1.78
CA PRO A 244 30.27 17.95 2.43
C PRO A 244 30.27 16.52 2.99
N GLU A 245 31.38 15.81 2.85
CA GLU A 245 31.54 14.50 3.48
C GLU A 245 31.47 14.62 4.99
N SER A 246 31.00 13.53 5.63
CA SER A 246 31.04 13.40 7.07
C SER A 246 32.46 13.05 7.53
N ASP A 247 32.98 13.81 8.48
CA ASP A 247 34.25 13.51 9.15
C ASP A 247 34.18 12.32 10.10
N ASN A 248 33.02 11.67 10.24
CA ASN A 248 32.88 10.45 11.04
C ASN A 248 33.70 9.32 10.39
N PRO A 249 34.73 8.76 11.06
CA PRO A 249 35.62 7.76 10.47
C PRO A 249 35.05 6.32 10.51
N ASN A 250 33.98 6.09 11.28
CA ASN A 250 33.52 4.73 11.56
C ASN A 250 32.81 4.12 10.36
N LEU A 251 33.19 2.89 10.02
CA LEU A 251 32.52 2.10 8.99
C LEU A 251 31.23 1.49 9.56
N GLY A 252 30.26 1.25 8.68
CA GLY A 252 29.01 0.56 8.97
C GLY A 252 29.11 -0.95 8.72
N GLY A 253 28.05 -1.53 8.18
CA GLY A 253 27.94 -2.95 7.84
C GLY A 253 27.34 -3.80 8.94
N GLY A 254 27.01 -3.23 10.10
CA GLY A 254 26.32 -3.91 11.20
C GLY A 254 24.82 -4.00 10.98
N ILE A 255 24.24 -5.11 11.43
CA ILE A 255 22.78 -5.32 11.47
C ILE A 255 22.37 -5.46 12.92
N TYR A 256 21.32 -4.77 13.31
CA TYR A 256 20.86 -4.63 14.68
C TYR A 256 19.38 -4.92 14.78
N ARG A 257 18.97 -5.61 15.85
CA ARG A 257 17.58 -5.89 16.19
C ARG A 257 17.12 -4.99 17.32
N PHE A 258 15.95 -4.38 17.17
CA PHE A 258 15.32 -3.54 18.18
C PHE A 258 14.73 -4.37 19.32
N GLU A 259 15.08 -4.01 20.56
CA GLU A 259 14.58 -4.67 21.78
C GLU A 259 13.64 -3.77 22.59
N GLY A 260 13.41 -2.55 22.14
CA GLY A 260 12.57 -1.55 22.80
C GLY A 260 13.34 -0.33 23.29
N GLU A 261 12.66 0.80 23.43
CA GLU A 261 13.22 2.10 23.84
C GLU A 261 14.46 2.51 23.02
N LYS A 262 15.66 2.38 23.58
CA LYS A 262 16.95 2.68 22.92
C LYS A 262 17.86 1.45 22.84
N LEU A 263 17.33 0.27 23.11
CA LEU A 263 18.11 -0.96 23.19
C LEU A 263 18.12 -1.67 21.83
N TRP A 264 19.32 -1.99 21.38
CA TRP A 264 19.60 -2.70 20.13
C TRP A 264 20.59 -3.82 20.36
N THR A 265 20.29 -4.99 19.81
CA THR A 265 21.20 -6.15 19.82
C THR A 265 21.85 -6.28 18.45
N GLU A 266 23.19 -6.31 18.39
CA GLU A 266 23.90 -6.63 17.15
C GLU A 266 23.62 -8.09 16.77
N VAL A 267 23.13 -8.30 15.54
CA VAL A 267 22.83 -9.61 14.96
C VAL A 267 23.78 -9.94 13.81
N GLY A 268 24.98 -9.40 13.90
CA GLY A 268 26.10 -9.64 13.03
C GLY A 268 26.49 -8.46 12.16
N ARG A 269 27.65 -8.60 11.53
CA ARG A 269 28.23 -7.62 10.63
C ARG A 269 28.52 -8.28 9.29
N LEU A 270 28.12 -7.61 8.20
CA LEU A 270 28.32 -8.12 6.85
C LEU A 270 29.81 -8.07 6.46
N PRO A 271 30.40 -9.17 5.98
CA PRO A 271 31.81 -9.22 5.63
C PRO A 271 32.18 -8.16 4.59
N ASN A 272 33.30 -7.45 4.81
CA ASN A 272 33.86 -6.45 3.90
C ASN A 272 32.88 -5.35 3.46
N THR A 273 31.85 -5.04 4.26
CA THR A 273 30.80 -4.08 3.93
C THR A 273 30.92 -2.86 4.83
N GLU A 274 31.17 -1.69 4.23
CA GLU A 274 31.19 -0.41 4.96
C GLU A 274 29.83 0.27 5.04
N ALA A 275 28.91 -0.10 4.14
CA ALA A 275 27.55 0.46 4.07
C ALA A 275 26.58 -0.60 3.57
N VAL A 276 25.52 -0.82 4.32
CA VAL A 276 24.43 -1.74 3.91
C VAL A 276 23.52 -1.01 2.94
N GLY A 277 23.17 -1.68 1.84
CA GLY A 277 22.15 -1.23 0.90
C GLY A 277 20.75 -1.64 1.35
N GLY A 278 20.08 -2.46 0.56
CA GLY A 278 18.73 -2.94 0.86
C GLY A 278 18.70 -4.07 1.88
N MET A 279 17.62 -4.11 2.68
CA MET A 279 17.20 -5.29 3.44
C MET A 279 15.79 -5.71 3.04
N VAL A 280 15.55 -7.02 2.97
CA VAL A 280 14.22 -7.58 2.67
C VAL A 280 14.06 -8.99 3.25
N VAL A 281 12.84 -9.34 3.63
CA VAL A 281 12.49 -10.73 4.00
C VAL A 281 11.94 -11.45 2.77
N PHE A 282 12.65 -12.46 2.29
CA PHE A 282 12.26 -13.29 1.16
C PHE A 282 12.19 -14.76 1.56
N LYS A 283 11.03 -15.39 1.31
CA LYS A 283 10.76 -16.80 1.64
C LYS A 283 11.12 -17.17 3.09
N GLY A 284 10.78 -16.26 4.03
CA GLY A 284 11.00 -16.45 5.45
C GLY A 284 12.45 -16.31 5.92
N ARG A 285 13.33 -15.66 5.15
CA ARG A 285 14.71 -15.35 5.50
C ARG A 285 15.04 -13.90 5.24
N LEU A 286 15.88 -13.30 6.10
CA LEU A 286 16.34 -11.93 5.93
C LEU A 286 17.55 -11.90 5.00
N TYR A 287 17.51 -11.02 4.00
CA TYR A 287 18.59 -10.73 3.05
C TYR A 287 19.04 -9.29 3.19
N ALA A 288 20.32 -9.05 2.90
CA ALA A 288 20.91 -7.72 2.87
C ALA A 288 21.91 -7.59 1.71
N SER A 289 22.09 -6.36 1.20
CA SER A 289 23.05 -6.04 0.15
C SER A 289 24.10 -5.04 0.64
N SER A 290 25.21 -4.88 -0.10
CA SER A 290 26.16 -3.78 0.13
C SER A 290 25.79 -2.58 -0.75
N LEU A 291 25.84 -1.36 -0.19
CA LEU A 291 25.60 -0.12 -0.92
C LEU A 291 26.79 0.26 -1.81
N PHE A 292 28.01 0.10 -1.28
CA PHE A 292 29.26 0.45 -1.97
C PHE A 292 30.07 -0.80 -2.31
N LYS A 293 31.16 -0.63 -3.09
CA LYS A 293 32.11 -1.71 -3.37
C LYS A 293 32.90 -2.09 -2.11
N PRO A 294 33.21 -3.38 -1.95
CA PRO A 294 32.90 -4.50 -2.86
C PRO A 294 31.41 -4.83 -2.91
N ALA A 295 30.96 -5.33 -4.08
CA ALA A 295 29.60 -5.83 -4.22
C ALA A 295 29.34 -7.00 -3.28
N GLY A 296 28.22 -6.98 -2.58
CA GLY A 296 27.85 -7.99 -1.59
C GLY A 296 26.36 -8.27 -1.58
N PHE A 297 26.01 -9.53 -1.40
CA PHE A 297 24.65 -10.00 -1.17
C PHE A 297 24.69 -11.11 -0.13
N PHE A 298 23.88 -11.00 0.90
CA PHE A 298 24.02 -11.80 2.11
C PHE A 298 22.66 -12.33 2.56
N ARG A 299 22.67 -13.50 3.20
CA ARG A 299 21.51 -14.10 3.83
C ARG A 299 21.80 -14.34 5.32
N TYR A 300 20.88 -13.93 6.18
CA TYR A 300 20.92 -14.24 7.59
C TYR A 300 20.58 -15.71 7.84
N GLU A 301 21.39 -16.40 8.62
CA GLU A 301 21.15 -17.80 8.97
C GLU A 301 20.54 -17.94 10.37
N ALA A 302 21.25 -17.57 11.40
CA ALA A 302 20.89 -17.47 12.81
C ALA A 302 22.09 -16.99 13.61
N ASP A 303 21.93 -16.65 14.87
CA ASP A 303 22.99 -16.41 15.87
C ASP A 303 24.10 -15.47 15.37
N GLY A 304 23.72 -14.41 14.67
CA GLY A 304 24.65 -13.40 14.16
C GLY A 304 25.43 -13.83 12.91
N LYS A 305 25.12 -14.97 12.30
CA LYS A 305 25.82 -15.50 11.13
C LYS A 305 25.14 -15.06 9.83
N TRP A 306 25.95 -14.55 8.91
CA TRP A 306 25.54 -14.13 7.57
C TRP A 306 26.33 -14.90 6.53
N THR A 307 25.62 -15.54 5.61
CA THR A 307 26.22 -16.24 4.45
C THR A 307 26.32 -15.28 3.29
N ALA A 308 27.55 -15.08 2.78
CA ALA A 308 27.74 -14.37 1.52
C ALA A 308 27.27 -15.23 0.35
N LEU A 309 26.45 -14.62 -0.52
CA LEU A 309 25.90 -15.24 -1.72
C LEU A 309 26.51 -14.59 -2.96
N ALA A 310 26.38 -15.26 -4.11
CA ALA A 310 26.83 -14.71 -5.38
C ALA A 310 26.04 -13.42 -5.72
N VAL A 311 26.75 -12.43 -6.26
CA VAL A 311 26.17 -11.23 -6.88
C VAL A 311 26.14 -11.40 -8.40
N PRO A 312 25.21 -10.75 -9.13
CA PRO A 312 25.13 -10.89 -10.58
C PRO A 312 26.36 -10.24 -11.24
N ASP A 313 27.16 -11.04 -11.94
CA ASP A 313 28.35 -10.61 -12.72
C ASP A 313 29.28 -9.65 -11.94
N GLY A 314 29.43 -9.82 -10.63
CA GLY A 314 30.22 -8.92 -9.76
C GLY A 314 29.64 -7.52 -9.60
N LYS A 315 28.38 -7.29 -10.04
CA LYS A 315 27.70 -6.00 -9.94
C LYS A 315 27.07 -5.80 -8.56
N ARG A 316 27.02 -4.54 -8.13
CA ARG A 316 26.31 -4.19 -6.91
C ARG A 316 24.81 -4.36 -7.09
N VAL A 317 24.18 -4.93 -6.09
CA VAL A 317 22.73 -4.96 -5.92
C VAL A 317 22.39 -4.07 -4.73
N GLU A 318 21.43 -3.15 -4.90
CA GLU A 318 21.17 -2.10 -3.91
C GLU A 318 19.81 -2.27 -3.23
N SER A 319 18.73 -1.78 -3.86
CA SER A 319 17.38 -2.01 -3.34
C SER A 319 16.96 -3.43 -3.61
N LEU A 320 16.33 -4.04 -2.62
CA LEU A 320 15.82 -5.41 -2.68
C LEU A 320 14.30 -5.41 -2.56
N GLY A 321 13.59 -5.79 -3.61
CA GLY A 321 12.13 -5.84 -3.66
C GLY A 321 11.60 -7.25 -3.91
N LEU A 322 10.30 -7.47 -3.66
CA LEU A 322 9.62 -8.73 -3.93
C LEU A 322 8.57 -8.54 -5.03
N PHE A 323 8.55 -9.45 -5.99
CA PHE A 323 7.50 -9.46 -7.01
C PHE A 323 7.39 -10.85 -7.65
N ASN A 324 6.17 -11.38 -7.72
CA ASN A 324 5.81 -12.65 -8.38
C ASN A 324 6.70 -13.84 -7.95
N GLY A 325 6.92 -14.01 -6.65
CA GLY A 325 7.66 -15.16 -6.10
C GLY A 325 9.17 -15.04 -6.18
N TYR A 326 9.70 -13.88 -6.55
CA TYR A 326 11.13 -13.62 -6.73
C TYR A 326 11.58 -12.41 -5.91
N LEU A 327 12.88 -12.43 -5.58
CA LEU A 327 13.57 -11.23 -5.10
C LEU A 327 14.14 -10.48 -6.30
N TRP A 328 13.91 -9.19 -6.36
CA TRP A 328 14.41 -8.29 -7.40
C TRP A 328 15.42 -7.33 -6.80
N ALA A 329 16.40 -6.93 -7.58
CA ALA A 329 17.42 -6.00 -7.15
C ALA A 329 17.70 -4.93 -8.20
N THR A 330 17.83 -3.67 -7.73
CA THR A 330 18.36 -2.55 -8.50
C THR A 330 19.87 -2.55 -8.49
N SER A 331 20.51 -1.77 -9.37
CA SER A 331 21.96 -1.68 -9.44
C SER A 331 22.47 -0.30 -9.82
N TYR A 332 23.52 0.15 -9.14
CA TYR A 332 24.31 1.30 -9.55
C TYR A 332 25.29 1.00 -10.71
N ASP A 333 25.47 -0.26 -11.05
CA ASP A 333 26.46 -0.65 -12.05
C ASP A 333 25.79 -0.91 -13.41
N GLY A 334 25.61 0.15 -14.20
CA GLY A 334 25.08 0.10 -15.56
C GLY A 334 23.56 0.11 -15.68
N GLY A 335 22.85 0.64 -14.66
CA GLY A 335 21.40 0.88 -14.74
C GLY A 335 20.56 -0.39 -14.98
N ARG A 336 21.02 -1.53 -14.47
CA ARG A 336 20.41 -2.84 -14.69
C ARG A 336 19.45 -3.23 -13.56
N VAL A 337 18.61 -4.21 -13.85
CA VAL A 337 17.72 -4.85 -12.88
C VAL A 337 17.93 -6.34 -12.92
N TYR A 338 18.00 -6.95 -11.76
CA TYR A 338 18.23 -8.37 -11.60
C TYR A 338 17.11 -9.04 -10.84
N ARG A 339 16.88 -10.33 -11.11
CA ARG A 339 15.91 -11.20 -10.43
C ARG A 339 16.62 -12.44 -9.85
N TYR A 340 16.37 -12.71 -8.57
CA TYR A 340 16.91 -13.85 -7.85
C TYR A 340 15.79 -14.84 -7.50
N ASP A 341 15.96 -16.11 -7.82
CA ASP A 341 14.98 -17.18 -7.56
C ASP A 341 15.13 -17.87 -6.19
N GLY A 342 16.21 -17.56 -5.49
CA GLY A 342 16.68 -18.22 -4.26
C GLY A 342 17.99 -18.97 -4.45
N THR A 343 18.45 -19.15 -5.70
CA THR A 343 19.69 -19.86 -6.06
C THR A 343 20.54 -19.08 -7.06
N ALA A 344 19.92 -18.51 -8.10
CA ALA A 344 20.62 -17.87 -9.21
C ALA A 344 19.98 -16.51 -9.57
N TRP A 345 20.83 -15.63 -10.15
CA TRP A 345 20.41 -14.35 -10.69
C TRP A 345 20.09 -14.45 -12.19
N LYS A 346 19.01 -13.81 -12.62
CA LYS A 346 18.71 -13.50 -14.02
C LYS A 346 18.83 -12.00 -14.22
N ASP A 347 19.57 -11.58 -15.26
CA ASP A 347 19.68 -10.19 -15.69
C ASP A 347 18.50 -9.82 -16.58
N PHE A 348 17.80 -8.75 -16.24
CA PHE A 348 16.69 -8.18 -17.01
C PHE A 348 17.09 -6.97 -17.86
N GLY A 349 18.37 -6.70 -17.97
CA GLY A 349 18.94 -5.69 -18.86
C GLY A 349 19.06 -4.30 -18.25
N GLN A 350 19.65 -3.42 -19.03
CA GLN A 350 19.78 -2.00 -18.75
C GLN A 350 18.47 -1.29 -19.12
N LEU A 351 18.05 -0.31 -18.31
CA LEU A 351 16.84 0.48 -18.55
C LEU A 351 17.17 1.72 -19.38
N GLY A 352 16.96 1.67 -20.70
CA GLY A 352 17.38 2.73 -21.61
C GLY A 352 18.87 3.04 -21.47
N ASP A 353 19.26 4.30 -21.52
CA ASP A 353 20.65 4.75 -21.34
C ASP A 353 21.01 5.08 -19.88
N ASN A 354 20.23 4.57 -18.92
CA ASN A 354 20.45 4.83 -17.51
C ASN A 354 21.68 4.09 -16.98
N THR A 355 22.36 4.68 -16.03
CA THR A 355 23.54 4.12 -15.37
C THR A 355 23.24 3.57 -13.98
N GLN A 356 22.09 3.95 -13.41
CA GLN A 356 21.68 3.54 -12.06
C GLN A 356 20.15 3.31 -12.01
N THR A 357 19.74 2.37 -11.17
CA THR A 357 18.36 2.09 -10.78
C THR A 357 18.25 2.12 -9.26
N TYR A 358 17.11 2.56 -8.69
CA TYR A 358 17.04 2.93 -7.27
C TYR A 358 15.98 2.23 -6.45
N SER A 359 14.74 2.19 -6.91
CA SER A 359 13.63 1.70 -6.10
C SER A 359 12.61 0.94 -6.91
N PHE A 360 11.79 0.18 -6.21
CA PHE A 360 10.68 -0.56 -6.77
C PHE A 360 9.34 -0.02 -6.28
N ALA A 361 8.33 -0.13 -7.12
CA ALA A 361 6.92 -0.12 -6.73
C ALA A 361 6.16 -1.10 -7.60
N ILE A 362 5.09 -1.69 -7.08
CA ILE A 362 4.20 -2.51 -7.90
C ILE A 362 2.95 -1.70 -8.19
N HIS A 363 2.69 -1.47 -9.48
CA HIS A 363 1.54 -0.71 -9.93
C HIS A 363 0.74 -1.49 -10.97
N ARG A 364 -0.52 -1.78 -10.63
CA ARG A 364 -1.44 -2.58 -11.46
C ARG A 364 -0.84 -3.94 -11.85
N GLY A 365 -0.28 -4.64 -10.86
CA GLY A 365 0.29 -5.97 -11.04
C GLY A 365 1.58 -6.01 -11.85
N ARG A 366 2.30 -4.89 -11.98
CA ARG A 366 3.56 -4.79 -12.72
C ARG A 366 4.63 -4.06 -11.93
N LEU A 367 5.85 -4.56 -12.03
CA LEU A 367 7.02 -3.99 -11.37
C LEU A 367 7.44 -2.69 -12.06
N CYS A 368 7.53 -1.59 -11.30
CA CYS A 368 8.04 -0.29 -11.72
C CYS A 368 9.40 -0.03 -11.08
N VAL A 369 10.30 0.64 -11.81
CA VAL A 369 11.68 0.94 -11.39
C VAL A 369 12.02 2.38 -11.70
N GLY A 370 12.55 3.10 -10.70
CA GLY A 370 13.07 4.46 -10.84
C GLY A 370 14.53 4.48 -11.30
N THR A 371 14.93 5.47 -12.10
CA THR A 371 16.22 5.52 -12.78
C THR A 371 16.96 6.83 -12.66
N TRP A 372 18.29 6.79 -12.95
CA TRP A 372 19.21 7.89 -13.13
C TRP A 372 20.09 7.65 -14.39
N PRO A 373 20.44 8.66 -15.25
CA PRO A 373 20.17 10.08 -15.08
C PRO A 373 18.94 10.60 -15.85
N SER A 374 18.07 9.73 -16.35
CA SER A 374 16.97 10.17 -17.21
C SER A 374 15.76 10.73 -16.44
N GLY A 375 15.66 10.50 -15.13
CA GLY A 375 14.50 10.88 -14.33
C GLY A 375 13.20 10.19 -14.78
N LYS A 376 13.32 8.96 -15.29
CA LYS A 376 12.21 8.17 -15.82
C LYS A 376 11.85 7.02 -14.90
N VAL A 377 10.63 6.55 -15.06
CA VAL A 377 10.17 5.27 -14.51
C VAL A 377 9.98 4.27 -15.64
N PHE A 378 10.49 3.07 -15.44
CA PHE A 378 10.25 1.95 -16.34
C PHE A 378 9.37 0.90 -15.66
N ARG A 379 8.51 0.24 -16.45
CA ARG A 379 7.59 -0.79 -16.00
C ARG A 379 7.88 -2.10 -16.73
N LEU A 380 7.97 -3.19 -15.97
CA LEU A 380 8.13 -4.52 -16.56
C LEU A 380 6.80 -4.99 -17.15
N ASN A 381 6.82 -5.31 -18.44
CA ASN A 381 5.73 -5.92 -19.16
C ASN A 381 6.24 -7.23 -19.79
N GLU A 382 5.84 -8.37 -19.20
CA GLU A 382 6.46 -9.67 -19.45
C GLU A 382 7.97 -9.62 -19.18
N ASP A 383 8.83 -9.78 -20.16
CA ASP A 383 10.30 -9.69 -20.04
C ASP A 383 10.87 -8.39 -20.68
N LYS A 384 10.03 -7.38 -20.98
CA LYS A 384 10.42 -6.12 -21.61
C LYS A 384 10.11 -4.92 -20.72
N TRP A 385 10.98 -3.91 -20.78
CA TRP A 385 10.78 -2.66 -20.08
C TRP A 385 10.03 -1.64 -20.94
N GLU A 386 8.95 -1.11 -20.41
CA GLU A 386 8.14 -0.03 -20.99
C GLU A 386 8.50 1.29 -20.30
N ASP A 387 8.76 2.34 -21.07
CA ASP A 387 9.04 3.69 -20.59
C ASP A 387 7.73 4.39 -20.18
N LEU A 388 7.57 4.70 -18.91
CA LEU A 388 6.40 5.44 -18.36
C LEU A 388 6.59 6.96 -18.36
N GLY A 389 7.65 7.47 -19.00
CA GLY A 389 7.93 8.89 -19.11
C GLY A 389 8.84 9.45 -18.02
N ARG A 390 9.29 10.68 -18.28
CA ARG A 390 10.13 11.47 -17.38
C ARG A 390 9.27 12.30 -16.45
N LEU A 391 9.72 12.45 -15.20
CA LEU A 391 9.07 13.27 -14.19
C LEU A 391 9.57 14.72 -14.33
N GLY A 392 8.83 15.58 -15.00
CA GLY A 392 9.20 16.96 -15.24
C GLY A 392 10.60 17.09 -15.87
N ASN A 393 11.45 17.91 -15.27
CA ASN A 393 12.86 18.07 -15.65
C ASN A 393 13.82 17.35 -14.70
N GLU A 394 13.29 16.48 -13.84
CA GLU A 394 14.06 15.75 -12.85
C GLU A 394 15.04 14.77 -13.50
N LEU A 395 16.07 14.37 -12.77
CA LEU A 395 17.15 13.51 -13.27
C LEU A 395 17.13 12.12 -12.63
N GLU A 396 16.54 12.00 -11.46
CA GLU A 396 16.52 10.76 -10.67
C GLU A 396 15.12 10.51 -10.10
N VAL A 397 14.69 9.26 -10.12
CA VAL A 397 13.50 8.82 -9.40
C VAL A 397 13.94 7.93 -8.25
N MET A 398 13.63 8.39 -7.04
CA MET A 398 13.97 7.73 -5.78
C MET A 398 12.80 6.87 -5.25
N GLY A 399 12.37 7.09 -4.02
CA GLY A 399 11.27 6.33 -3.43
C GLY A 399 9.98 6.39 -4.24
N MET A 400 9.39 5.23 -4.48
CA MET A 400 8.08 5.11 -5.13
C MET A 400 7.14 4.26 -4.29
N LEU A 401 5.84 4.63 -4.26
CA LEU A 401 4.84 3.87 -3.54
C LEU A 401 3.43 4.10 -4.09
N VAL A 402 2.60 3.03 -4.10
CA VAL A 402 1.17 3.15 -4.41
C VAL A 402 0.41 3.48 -3.14
N HIS A 403 -0.22 4.66 -3.10
CA HIS A 403 -1.04 5.13 -1.99
C HIS A 403 -2.44 5.51 -2.48
N ASN A 404 -3.47 5.00 -1.80
CA ASN A 404 -4.90 5.25 -2.06
C ASN A 404 -5.26 5.21 -3.56
N GLY A 405 -4.79 4.17 -4.27
CA GLY A 405 -5.10 3.94 -5.69
C GLY A 405 -4.19 4.63 -6.69
N GLN A 406 -3.19 5.42 -6.27
CA GLN A 406 -2.29 6.17 -7.14
C GLN A 406 -0.81 5.86 -6.87
N LEU A 407 0.02 5.82 -7.91
CA LEU A 407 1.48 5.72 -7.79
C LEU A 407 2.10 7.09 -7.61
N TYR A 408 2.89 7.25 -6.55
CA TYR A 408 3.70 8.44 -6.28
C TYR A 408 5.19 8.12 -6.41
N ALA A 409 5.97 9.12 -6.82
CA ALA A 409 7.41 9.00 -6.99
C ALA A 409 8.13 10.29 -6.56
N GLY A 410 9.16 10.15 -5.74
CA GLY A 410 10.06 11.22 -5.30
C GLY A 410 11.26 11.35 -6.23
N THR A 411 11.81 12.56 -6.34
CA THR A 411 12.82 12.89 -7.36
C THR A 411 13.99 13.71 -6.84
N LEU A 412 15.00 13.90 -7.73
CA LEU A 412 16.14 14.80 -7.68
C LEU A 412 16.26 15.50 -9.06
N PRO A 413 16.71 16.79 -9.18
CA PRO A 413 17.44 17.59 -8.19
C PRO A 413 16.60 18.53 -7.33
N LEU A 414 15.29 18.59 -7.50
CA LEU A 414 14.47 19.59 -6.83
C LEU A 414 13.65 19.04 -5.66
N ALA A 415 13.75 17.75 -5.32
CA ALA A 415 12.93 17.08 -4.32
C ALA A 415 11.43 17.23 -4.58
N GLU A 416 11.03 17.08 -5.82
CA GLU A 416 9.63 17.09 -6.23
C GLU A 416 9.01 15.70 -6.04
N VAL A 417 7.71 15.67 -5.79
CA VAL A 417 6.92 14.43 -5.77
C VAL A 417 5.88 14.50 -6.86
N TYR A 418 5.83 13.45 -7.65
CA TYR A 418 4.90 13.30 -8.77
C TYR A 418 3.92 12.17 -8.53
N ARG A 419 2.70 12.34 -9.07
CA ARG A 419 1.67 11.32 -9.18
C ARG A 419 1.59 10.86 -10.64
N TYR A 420 1.49 9.55 -10.84
CA TYR A 420 1.31 8.95 -12.16
C TYR A 420 -0.16 9.02 -12.61
N ASP A 421 -0.44 9.63 -13.76
CA ASP A 421 -1.79 9.80 -14.32
C ASP A 421 -2.07 8.86 -15.51
N GLY A 422 -1.09 8.04 -15.91
CA GLY A 422 -1.21 7.09 -17.00
C GLY A 422 -0.40 7.46 -18.25
N GLY A 423 -0.17 6.47 -19.13
CA GLY A 423 0.68 6.64 -20.31
C GLY A 423 2.10 7.06 -19.94
N GLN A 424 2.51 8.24 -20.34
CA GLN A 424 3.78 8.87 -19.95
C GLN A 424 3.56 10.18 -19.17
N THR A 425 2.38 10.32 -18.53
CA THR A 425 1.98 11.56 -17.87
C THR A 425 2.15 11.47 -16.37
N TRP A 426 2.84 12.46 -15.81
CA TRP A 426 3.09 12.65 -14.39
C TRP A 426 2.70 14.05 -13.95
N THR A 427 1.92 14.19 -12.90
CA THR A 427 1.54 15.48 -12.30
C THR A 427 2.35 15.74 -11.05
N LYS A 428 3.08 16.87 -11.01
CA LYS A 428 3.76 17.34 -9.80
C LYS A 428 2.74 17.67 -8.71
N THR A 429 2.94 17.10 -7.52
CA THR A 429 2.09 17.35 -6.35
C THR A 429 2.70 18.37 -5.39
N ALA A 430 4.03 18.36 -5.23
CA ALA A 430 4.75 19.32 -4.42
C ALA A 430 6.26 19.32 -4.72
N GLN A 431 6.96 20.36 -4.24
CA GLN A 431 8.39 20.39 -3.99
C GLN A 431 8.58 20.40 -2.47
N LEU A 432 9.18 19.35 -1.91
CA LEU A 432 9.26 19.14 -0.46
C LEU A 432 10.46 19.79 0.20
N ASP A 433 11.59 19.90 -0.52
CA ASP A 433 12.81 20.53 -0.02
C ASP A 433 13.18 21.74 -0.88
N LYS A 434 13.41 22.88 -0.22
CA LYS A 434 13.77 24.16 -0.84
C LYS A 434 15.06 24.73 -0.27
N THR A 435 15.91 23.89 0.32
CA THR A 435 17.21 24.32 0.87
C THR A 435 17.99 25.09 -0.19
N PRO A 436 18.42 26.34 0.08
CA PRO A 436 19.17 27.15 -0.88
C PRO A 436 20.59 26.60 -1.09
N ASP A 437 21.23 27.03 -2.17
CA ASP A 437 22.66 26.87 -2.46
C ASP A 437 23.18 25.42 -2.43
N VAL A 438 22.29 24.43 -2.72
CA VAL A 438 22.66 23.04 -2.90
C VAL A 438 22.35 22.58 -4.31
N LYS A 439 23.24 21.77 -4.89
CA LYS A 439 23.10 21.23 -6.25
C LYS A 439 21.93 20.25 -6.34
N TYR A 440 21.76 19.38 -5.34
CA TYR A 440 20.79 18.31 -5.33
C TYR A 440 19.95 18.32 -4.06
N ARG A 441 18.62 18.32 -4.25
CA ARG A 441 17.62 18.05 -3.21
C ARG A 441 16.90 16.77 -3.61
N ARG A 442 16.57 15.93 -2.65
CA ARG A 442 15.89 14.65 -2.92
C ARG A 442 14.62 14.52 -2.10
N ALA A 443 13.55 14.05 -2.74
CA ALA A 443 12.47 13.34 -2.09
C ALA A 443 12.89 11.85 -2.09
N TRP A 444 13.36 11.34 -0.92
CA TRP A 444 14.23 10.18 -0.86
C TRP A 444 13.51 8.84 -0.76
N THR A 445 12.75 8.60 0.31
CA THR A 445 12.07 7.32 0.56
C THR A 445 10.66 7.55 1.05
N MET A 446 9.82 6.51 1.01
CA MET A 446 8.41 6.61 1.35
C MET A 446 7.96 5.43 2.23
N ALA A 447 6.92 5.68 3.05
CA ALA A 447 6.20 4.65 3.80
C ALA A 447 4.72 5.06 3.98
N GLN A 448 3.82 4.09 4.15
CA GLN A 448 2.43 4.38 4.54
C GLN A 448 2.27 4.26 6.05
N TYR A 449 1.66 5.26 6.69
CA TYR A 449 1.40 5.26 8.12
C TYR A 449 0.18 6.11 8.46
N LYS A 450 -0.71 5.59 9.30
CA LYS A 450 -1.97 6.24 9.69
C LYS A 450 -2.77 6.80 8.52
N GLY A 451 -2.85 6.00 7.44
CA GLY A 451 -3.60 6.36 6.24
C GLY A 451 -2.97 7.46 5.37
N LYS A 452 -1.73 7.88 5.63
CA LYS A 452 -0.99 8.89 4.88
C LYS A 452 0.23 8.27 4.21
N LEU A 453 0.71 8.90 3.14
CA LEU A 453 2.02 8.62 2.55
C LEU A 453 3.06 9.55 3.16
N PHE A 454 4.06 9.00 3.84
CA PHE A 454 5.21 9.75 4.35
C PHE A 454 6.36 9.72 3.35
N CYS A 455 7.04 10.86 3.19
CA CYS A 455 8.18 11.02 2.30
C CYS A 455 9.29 11.83 2.99
N SER A 456 10.52 11.32 2.98
CA SER A 456 11.69 12.00 3.55
C SER A 456 12.44 12.83 2.54
N THR A 457 13.22 13.78 3.01
CA THR A 457 14.00 14.71 2.17
C THR A 457 15.49 14.76 2.53
N LEU A 458 16.30 15.17 1.55
CA LEU A 458 17.72 15.50 1.65
C LEU A 458 17.95 16.84 0.89
N PRO A 459 18.67 17.85 1.43
CA PRO A 459 19.45 17.83 2.66
C PRO A 459 18.72 18.37 3.90
N SER A 460 17.46 18.79 3.80
CA SER A 460 16.75 19.36 4.94
C SER A 460 16.53 18.36 6.09
N GLY A 461 16.52 17.06 5.79
CA GLY A 461 16.26 16.00 6.76
C GLY A 461 14.82 15.94 7.26
N HIS A 462 13.91 16.73 6.68
CA HIS A 462 12.50 16.73 7.03
C HIS A 462 11.78 15.49 6.48
N VAL A 463 10.70 15.15 7.14
CA VAL A 463 9.74 14.13 6.70
C VAL A 463 8.41 14.82 6.49
N HIS A 464 7.78 14.57 5.35
CA HIS A 464 6.49 15.16 4.99
C HIS A 464 5.44 14.05 4.86
N SER A 465 4.18 14.36 5.15
CA SER A 465 3.07 13.46 4.91
C SER A 465 2.11 13.99 3.84
N LEU A 466 1.55 13.09 3.04
CA LEU A 466 0.54 13.36 2.01
C LEU A 466 -0.79 12.76 2.43
N GLU A 467 -1.84 13.57 2.38
CA GLU A 467 -3.24 13.16 2.36
C GLU A 467 -3.81 13.30 0.95
N ALA A 468 -4.38 12.23 0.39
CA ALA A 468 -5.02 12.19 -0.92
C ALA A 468 -6.30 11.35 -0.84
N GLY A 469 -7.37 11.97 -0.30
CA GLY A 469 -8.60 11.30 0.10
C GLY A 469 -8.52 10.61 1.46
N PRO A 470 -9.68 10.34 2.10
CA PRO A 470 -9.74 9.59 3.35
C PRO A 470 -9.16 8.19 3.18
N CYS A 471 -8.20 7.85 4.01
CA CYS A 471 -7.54 6.55 4.01
C CYS A 471 -7.20 6.16 5.45
N ILE A 472 -7.21 4.88 5.75
CA ILE A 472 -6.82 4.30 7.04
C ILE A 472 -5.95 3.07 6.80
N THR A 473 -5.00 2.86 7.71
CA THR A 473 -4.11 1.69 7.71
C THR A 473 -4.11 1.01 9.06
N HIS A 474 -4.05 -0.32 9.05
CA HIS A 474 -3.70 -1.08 10.25
C HIS A 474 -2.19 -1.19 10.29
N ASP A 475 -1.55 -0.34 11.11
CA ASP A 475 -0.09 -0.16 11.14
C ASP A 475 0.64 -1.25 11.93
N ARG A 476 0.01 -2.42 12.07
CA ARG A 476 0.58 -3.66 12.60
C ARG A 476 0.54 -4.73 11.53
N GLU A 477 1.49 -5.65 11.58
CA GLU A 477 1.47 -6.81 10.70
C GLU A 477 0.18 -7.62 10.91
N LEU A 478 -0.58 -7.83 9.83
CA LEU A 478 -1.62 -8.84 9.85
C LEU A 478 -0.95 -10.22 9.90
N ALA A 479 -1.27 -11.03 10.90
CA ALA A 479 -0.71 -12.37 11.04
C ALA A 479 -0.98 -13.23 9.78
N SER A 480 -0.21 -14.29 9.59
CA SER A 480 -0.53 -15.30 8.57
C SER A 480 -1.77 -16.10 8.94
N GLY A 481 -2.39 -16.75 7.95
CA GLY A 481 -3.60 -17.53 8.15
C GLY A 481 -4.86 -16.78 7.75
N TRP A 482 -6.01 -17.29 8.20
CA TRP A 482 -7.33 -16.76 7.89
C TRP A 482 -7.75 -15.65 8.85
N HIS A 483 -8.13 -14.49 8.28
CA HIS A 483 -8.71 -13.36 9.00
C HIS A 483 -10.02 -12.91 8.38
N HIS A 484 -11.00 -12.57 9.21
CA HIS A 484 -12.21 -11.87 8.78
C HIS A 484 -11.92 -10.37 8.74
N ILE A 485 -12.01 -9.78 7.56
CA ILE A 485 -11.74 -8.37 7.32
C ILE A 485 -13.04 -7.68 6.96
N THR A 486 -13.35 -6.56 7.63
CA THR A 486 -14.48 -5.71 7.27
C THR A 486 -14.04 -4.25 7.18
N ALA A 487 -14.31 -3.62 6.05
CA ALA A 487 -14.11 -2.20 5.80
C ALA A 487 -15.48 -1.51 5.76
N VAL A 488 -15.66 -0.43 6.53
CA VAL A 488 -16.92 0.29 6.69
C VAL A 488 -16.72 1.78 6.44
N LYS A 489 -17.50 2.35 5.53
CA LYS A 489 -17.75 3.80 5.45
C LYS A 489 -19.08 4.09 6.12
N GLN A 490 -19.09 4.90 7.15
CA GLN A 490 -20.29 5.33 7.88
C GLN A 490 -20.28 6.84 8.05
N GLY A 491 -21.20 7.55 7.39
CA GLY A 491 -21.19 8.99 7.34
C GLY A 491 -19.82 9.52 6.91
N GLY A 492 -19.22 10.35 7.74
CA GLY A 492 -17.87 10.91 7.51
C GLY A 492 -16.74 10.13 8.18
N THR A 493 -16.83 8.82 8.35
CA THR A 493 -15.79 8.00 9.00
C THR A 493 -15.54 6.71 8.24
N LEU A 494 -14.27 6.31 8.14
CA LEU A 494 -13.85 4.98 7.71
C LEU A 494 -13.45 4.15 8.92
N ARG A 495 -13.77 2.85 8.91
CA ARG A 495 -13.32 1.87 9.91
C ARG A 495 -12.83 0.60 9.25
N LEU A 496 -11.75 0.05 9.79
CA LEU A 496 -11.28 -1.31 9.50
C LEU A 496 -11.49 -2.20 10.72
N HIS A 497 -12.02 -3.38 10.46
CA HIS A 497 -12.15 -4.42 11.46
C HIS A 497 -11.36 -5.65 11.01
N VAL A 498 -10.64 -6.25 11.93
CA VAL A 498 -10.00 -7.55 11.79
C VAL A 498 -10.50 -8.45 12.90
N ASP A 499 -11.02 -9.61 12.52
CA ASP A 499 -11.59 -10.61 13.45
C ASP A 499 -12.58 -9.99 14.44
N GLY A 500 -13.50 -9.15 13.92
CA GLY A 500 -14.55 -8.47 14.68
C GLY A 500 -14.09 -7.25 15.48
N LYS A 501 -12.80 -6.95 15.57
CA LYS A 501 -12.26 -5.83 16.35
C LYS A 501 -11.92 -4.65 15.44
N VAL A 502 -12.26 -3.42 15.83
CA VAL A 502 -11.79 -2.20 15.16
C VAL A 502 -10.28 -2.09 15.32
N VAL A 503 -9.55 -2.01 14.20
CA VAL A 503 -8.09 -1.89 14.17
C VAL A 503 -7.59 -0.55 13.63
N ALA A 504 -8.45 0.19 12.90
CA ALA A 504 -8.17 1.53 12.43
C ALA A 504 -9.47 2.31 12.23
N GLU A 505 -9.40 3.62 12.47
CA GLU A 505 -10.50 4.58 12.23
C GLU A 505 -9.94 5.89 11.69
N SER A 506 -10.63 6.52 10.73
CA SER A 506 -10.23 7.82 10.17
C SER A 506 -10.62 8.98 11.07
N THR A 507 -9.96 10.11 10.89
CA THR A 507 -10.55 11.41 11.28
C THR A 507 -11.84 11.64 10.51
N ARG A 508 -12.70 12.50 11.06
CA ARG A 508 -13.99 12.81 10.45
C ARG A 508 -13.82 13.66 9.20
N PHE A 509 -14.51 13.30 8.11
CA PHE A 509 -14.57 14.05 6.86
C PHE A 509 -16.02 14.37 6.47
N ASP A 510 -16.20 15.32 5.54
CA ASP A 510 -17.50 15.64 4.99
C ASP A 510 -17.89 14.58 3.91
N PRO A 511 -18.88 13.70 4.18
CA PRO A 511 -19.24 12.64 3.25
C PRO A 511 -19.81 13.15 1.92
N ALA A 512 -20.38 14.36 1.88
CA ALA A 512 -20.94 14.94 0.65
C ALA A 512 -19.88 15.25 -0.41
N LYS A 513 -18.61 15.36 -0.02
CA LYS A 513 -17.46 15.56 -0.92
C LYS A 513 -16.96 14.28 -1.58
N PHE A 514 -17.45 13.12 -1.17
CA PHE A 514 -16.98 11.82 -1.63
C PHE A 514 -18.09 11.04 -2.33
N ASP A 515 -18.49 11.53 -3.51
CA ASP A 515 -19.32 10.76 -4.44
C ASP A 515 -18.44 9.71 -5.14
N LEU A 516 -18.64 8.45 -4.77
CA LEU A 516 -17.89 7.31 -5.26
C LEU A 516 -18.55 6.65 -6.50
N THR A 517 -19.44 7.38 -7.19
CA THR A 517 -20.10 6.89 -8.40
C THR A 517 -19.09 6.70 -9.51
N THR A 518 -18.92 5.47 -9.96
CA THR A 518 -18.12 5.13 -11.13
C THR A 518 -18.78 4.01 -11.93
N ASP A 519 -18.48 3.95 -13.22
CA ASP A 519 -18.90 2.88 -14.14
C ASP A 519 -17.78 1.84 -14.35
N GLU A 520 -16.65 1.99 -13.64
CA GLU A 520 -15.57 1.00 -13.67
C GLU A 520 -16.04 -0.34 -13.05
N PRO A 521 -15.51 -1.46 -13.51
CA PRO A 521 -15.79 -2.75 -12.89
C PRO A 521 -15.15 -2.84 -11.50
N MET A 522 -15.84 -3.51 -10.59
CA MET A 522 -15.24 -3.92 -9.32
C MET A 522 -14.34 -5.14 -9.55
N PHE A 523 -13.19 -5.17 -8.89
CA PHE A 523 -12.28 -6.31 -8.89
C PHE A 523 -12.19 -6.95 -7.50
N ILE A 524 -12.12 -8.29 -7.48
CA ILE A 524 -11.75 -9.07 -6.33
C ILE A 524 -10.40 -9.70 -6.65
N GLY A 525 -9.37 -9.41 -5.84
CA GLY A 525 -8.00 -9.87 -6.04
C GLY A 525 -7.15 -9.03 -6.97
N ALA A 526 -7.58 -7.82 -7.34
CA ALA A 526 -6.78 -6.89 -8.15
C ALA A 526 -7.17 -5.42 -7.89
N GLY A 527 -6.28 -4.50 -8.24
CA GLY A 527 -6.48 -3.06 -8.11
C GLY A 527 -5.31 -2.23 -8.62
N ALA A 528 -5.04 -1.11 -7.93
CA ALA A 528 -3.98 -0.19 -8.32
C ALA A 528 -2.58 -0.67 -7.95
N GLY A 529 -2.44 -1.56 -6.96
CA GLY A 529 -1.18 -2.16 -6.55
C GLY A 529 -0.89 -3.47 -7.27
N ASN A 530 -0.84 -4.57 -6.52
CA ASN A 530 -0.59 -5.89 -7.06
C ASN A 530 -1.87 -6.74 -7.10
N PHE A 531 -1.83 -7.82 -7.86
CA PHE A 531 -2.78 -8.91 -7.72
C PHE A 531 -2.64 -9.57 -6.35
N PHE A 532 -3.77 -9.94 -5.74
CA PHE A 532 -3.73 -10.57 -4.43
C PHE A 532 -3.04 -11.94 -4.49
N ASN A 533 -2.09 -12.15 -3.60
CA ASN A 533 -1.42 -13.44 -3.42
C ASN A 533 -1.89 -14.09 -2.11
N GLY A 534 -2.92 -14.95 -2.21
CA GLY A 534 -3.52 -15.57 -1.04
C GLY A 534 -4.77 -16.37 -1.39
N ALA A 535 -5.64 -16.62 -0.41
CA ALA A 535 -6.96 -17.19 -0.64
C ALA A 535 -8.04 -16.26 -0.08
N MET A 536 -9.21 -16.24 -0.72
CA MET A 536 -10.39 -15.50 -0.24
C MET A 536 -11.63 -16.36 -0.23
N SER A 537 -12.55 -16.01 0.67
CA SER A 537 -13.87 -16.62 0.79
C SER A 537 -14.87 -15.59 1.28
N ASP A 538 -16.15 -15.80 0.93
CA ASP A 538 -17.30 -15.08 1.46
C ASP A 538 -17.20 -13.55 1.31
N VAL A 539 -16.89 -13.08 0.11
CA VAL A 539 -16.80 -11.64 -0.20
C VAL A 539 -18.20 -11.05 -0.34
N ARG A 540 -18.48 -10.00 0.43
CA ARG A 540 -19.78 -9.32 0.46
C ARG A 540 -19.62 -7.80 0.35
N LEU A 541 -20.52 -7.18 -0.41
CA LEU A 541 -20.67 -5.73 -0.53
C LEU A 541 -22.06 -5.33 -0.06
N TYR A 542 -22.14 -4.36 0.85
CA TYR A 542 -23.39 -3.77 1.34
C TYR A 542 -23.43 -2.27 1.01
N ARG A 543 -24.59 -1.74 0.64
CA ARG A 543 -24.81 -0.28 0.48
C ARG A 543 -25.34 0.35 1.77
N ARG A 544 -24.79 -0.08 2.89
CA ARG A 544 -25.00 0.44 4.23
C ARG A 544 -23.81 0.16 5.13
N ALA A 545 -23.71 0.86 6.22
CA ALA A 545 -22.76 0.51 7.27
C ALA A 545 -23.24 -0.72 8.03
N LEU A 546 -22.36 -1.72 8.20
CA LEU A 546 -22.54 -2.83 9.13
C LEU A 546 -22.19 -2.35 10.55
N ASN A 547 -22.99 -2.76 11.52
CA ASN A 547 -22.67 -2.53 12.92
C ASN A 547 -21.78 -3.66 13.50
N THR A 548 -21.27 -3.48 14.71
CA THR A 548 -20.35 -4.45 15.35
C THR A 548 -20.99 -5.83 15.56
N GLU A 549 -22.28 -5.88 15.87
CA GLU A 549 -22.99 -7.15 16.07
C GLU A 549 -23.11 -7.93 14.75
N GLU A 550 -23.49 -7.27 13.66
CA GLU A 550 -23.58 -7.87 12.33
C GLU A 550 -22.20 -8.38 11.86
N ILE A 551 -21.13 -7.61 12.09
CA ILE A 551 -19.75 -8.03 11.78
C ILE A 551 -19.39 -9.28 12.59
N GLY A 552 -19.75 -9.32 13.88
CA GLY A 552 -19.54 -10.48 14.72
C GLY A 552 -20.31 -11.72 14.23
N GLN A 553 -21.56 -11.55 13.78
CA GLN A 553 -22.37 -12.62 13.20
C GLN A 553 -21.76 -13.17 11.91
N LEU A 554 -21.26 -12.28 11.01
CA LEU A 554 -20.56 -12.71 9.78
C LEU A 554 -19.31 -13.53 10.09
N GLN A 555 -18.54 -13.11 11.09
CA GLN A 555 -17.35 -13.84 11.55
C GLN A 555 -17.74 -15.21 12.15
N ALA A 556 -18.77 -15.25 13.00
CA ALA A 556 -19.21 -16.47 13.67
C ALA A 556 -19.80 -17.52 12.71
N ALA A 557 -20.47 -17.08 11.65
CA ALA A 557 -21.10 -17.98 10.67
C ALA A 557 -20.14 -19.00 10.03
N PHE A 558 -18.85 -18.68 9.98
CA PHE A 558 -17.80 -19.61 9.51
C PHE A 558 -17.17 -20.44 10.64
N LYS A 559 -17.13 -19.92 11.88
CA LYS A 559 -16.58 -20.64 13.04
C LYS A 559 -17.53 -21.71 13.57
N GLY A 560 -18.85 -21.48 13.54
CA GLY A 560 -19.88 -22.41 14.05
C GLY A 560 -19.94 -23.75 13.32
N LYS A 561 -19.31 -23.89 12.16
CA LYS A 561 -19.17 -25.17 11.45
C LYS A 561 -18.00 -26.03 11.95
N ARG A 562 -17.20 -25.55 12.88
CA ARG A 562 -16.07 -26.31 13.48
C ARG A 562 -16.50 -27.23 14.63
N ASP A 563 -17.52 -26.85 15.39
CA ASP A 563 -17.84 -27.46 16.70
C ASP A 563 -19.01 -28.48 16.66
N GLU A 564 -19.62 -28.74 15.51
CA GLU A 564 -20.76 -29.68 15.40
C GLU A 564 -20.37 -31.08 14.90
N ARG A 565 -19.15 -31.58 15.19
CA ARG A 565 -18.81 -33.00 14.97
C ARG A 565 -17.90 -33.57 16.04
#